data_1e64454d4345d35e12b59ee6b359064d
#
_entry.id   1e64454d4345d35e12b59ee6b359064d
#
_cell.length_a   1.000
_cell.length_b   1.000
_cell.length_c   1.000
_cell.angle_alpha   90.00
_cell.angle_beta   90.00
_cell.angle_gamma   90.00
#
_symmetry.space_group_name_H-M   'P 1'
#
loop_
_entity.id
_entity.type
_entity.pdbx_description
1 polymer ?
#
loop_
_entity_poly.entity_id
_entity_poly.type
_entity_poly.pdbx_seq_one_letter_code
_entity_poly.pdbx_strand_id
1 'polypeptide(L)'
;MNIQWYPGHMTKTRRQMEQDIRMVDAVCEIVDARIPLASRNPDIDSICGDKPRMVILNRIDMADPAATKRWAAWFRARGMMVLETDCKNRKGTNQFAPKVKELLQEKIRRYQEKGQIGRTIRVMVVGIPNVGKS
;
A
#
# COMPACT_ATOMS: atom_id res chain seq x y z
N MET A 1 -3.95 -11.83 8.60
CA MET A 1 -3.94 -10.90 7.44
C MET A 1 -3.52 -11.67 6.20
N ASN A 2 -4.28 -11.55 5.14
CA ASN A 2 -3.98 -12.20 3.86
C ASN A 2 -3.43 -11.15 2.89
N ILE A 3 -2.22 -11.38 2.36
CA ILE A 3 -1.51 -10.44 1.50
C ILE A 3 -1.36 -11.04 0.10
N GLN A 4 -1.83 -10.30 -0.90
CA GLN A 4 -1.67 -10.67 -2.31
C GLN A 4 -0.66 -9.71 -2.96
N TRP A 5 0.33 -10.26 -3.64
CA TRP A 5 1.41 -9.50 -4.27
C TRP A 5 1.19 -9.38 -5.77
N TYR A 6 1.23 -8.15 -6.30
CA TYR A 6 1.07 -7.89 -7.73
C TYR A 6 2.22 -7.02 -8.22
N PRO A 7 3.23 -7.62 -8.89
CA PRO A 7 4.26 -6.82 -9.55
C PRO A 7 3.63 -5.99 -10.67
N GLY A 8 3.99 -4.70 -10.72
CA GLY A 8 3.39 -3.77 -11.68
C GLY A 8 3.68 -4.06 -13.15
N HIS A 9 4.67 -4.90 -13.42
CA HIS A 9 5.05 -5.29 -14.79
C HIS A 9 4.36 -6.58 -15.26
N MET A 10 3.54 -7.19 -14.40
CA MET A 10 2.88 -8.44 -14.78
C MET A 10 1.90 -8.22 -15.91
N THR A 11 1.72 -9.27 -16.72
CA THR A 11 0.83 -9.27 -17.87
C THR A 11 -0.65 -9.29 -17.51
N LYS A 12 -0.99 -9.19 -16.24
CA LYS A 12 -2.38 -9.08 -15.83
C LYS A 12 -3.03 -7.87 -16.44
N THR A 13 -4.18 -8.06 -17.04
CA THR A 13 -4.92 -6.98 -17.64
C THR A 13 -5.47 -6.05 -16.56
N ARG A 14 -5.74 -4.82 -16.91
CA ARG A 14 -6.42 -3.87 -16.03
C ARG A 14 -7.73 -4.47 -15.48
N ARG A 15 -8.47 -5.16 -16.33
CA ARG A 15 -9.74 -5.80 -15.95
C ARG A 15 -9.53 -6.84 -14.84
N GLN A 16 -8.46 -7.64 -14.93
CA GLN A 16 -8.15 -8.63 -13.91
C GLN A 16 -7.80 -7.97 -12.59
N MET A 17 -7.02 -6.90 -12.63
CA MET A 17 -6.68 -6.14 -11.41
C MET A 17 -7.93 -5.52 -10.78
N GLU A 18 -8.82 -4.99 -11.58
CA GLU A 18 -10.08 -4.42 -11.08
C GLU A 18 -10.93 -5.46 -10.36
N GLN A 19 -10.98 -6.67 -10.90
CA GLN A 19 -11.69 -7.78 -10.25
C GLN A 19 -11.04 -8.18 -8.93
N ASP A 20 -9.71 -8.29 -8.92
CA ASP A 20 -8.97 -8.69 -7.73
C ASP A 20 -9.10 -7.64 -6.61
N ILE A 21 -9.08 -6.36 -6.97
CA ILE A 21 -9.20 -5.26 -6.01
C ILE A 21 -10.57 -5.27 -5.30
N ARG A 22 -11.62 -5.69 -5.97
CA ARG A 22 -12.94 -5.81 -5.32
C ARG A 22 -12.95 -6.79 -4.17
N MET A 23 -12.03 -7.74 -4.17
CA MET A 23 -11.97 -8.81 -3.17
C MET A 23 -11.12 -8.46 -1.95
N VAL A 24 -10.44 -7.31 -1.97
CA VAL A 24 -9.55 -6.92 -0.88
C VAL A 24 -10.14 -5.76 -0.07
N ASP A 25 -9.65 -5.60 1.16
CA ASP A 25 -10.07 -4.53 2.05
C ASP A 25 -9.25 -3.26 1.88
N ALA A 26 -7.99 -3.40 1.49
CA ALA A 26 -7.08 -2.28 1.28
C ALA A 26 -6.06 -2.59 0.21
N VAL A 27 -5.50 -1.53 -0.37
CA VAL A 27 -4.43 -1.63 -1.35
C VAL A 27 -3.20 -0.90 -0.82
N CYS A 28 -2.06 -1.59 -0.79
CA CYS A 28 -0.77 -1.01 -0.41
C CYS A 28 0.10 -0.92 -1.65
N GLU A 29 0.61 0.26 -1.91
CA GLU A 29 1.48 0.50 -3.06
C GLU A 29 2.90 0.75 -2.55
N ILE A 30 3.87 -0.05 -3.02
CA ILE A 30 5.27 0.15 -2.66
C ILE A 30 5.93 0.98 -3.76
N VAL A 31 6.52 2.10 -3.37
CA VAL A 31 7.25 2.97 -4.29
C VAL A 31 8.66 3.21 -3.77
N ASP A 32 9.55 3.58 -4.66
CA ASP A 32 10.92 3.91 -4.30
C ASP A 32 10.97 5.37 -3.82
N ALA A 33 11.41 5.58 -2.58
CA ALA A 33 11.44 6.91 -1.99
C ALA A 33 12.35 7.89 -2.74
N ARG A 34 13.29 7.38 -3.55
CA ARG A 34 14.17 8.21 -4.38
C ARG A 34 13.45 8.80 -5.59
N ILE A 35 12.48 8.05 -6.15
CA ILE A 35 11.75 8.43 -7.37
C ILE A 35 10.26 8.04 -7.23
N PRO A 36 9.52 8.61 -6.26
CA PRO A 36 8.18 8.09 -5.93
C PRO A 36 7.20 8.08 -7.10
N LEU A 37 7.13 9.12 -7.89
CA LEU A 37 6.17 9.15 -9.00
C LEU A 37 6.58 8.22 -10.13
N ALA A 38 7.87 8.18 -10.48
CA ALA A 38 8.35 7.34 -11.56
C ALA A 38 8.24 5.86 -11.25
N SER A 39 8.22 5.49 -9.96
CA SER A 39 8.13 4.09 -9.53
C SER A 39 6.69 3.63 -9.31
N ARG A 40 5.70 4.44 -9.65
CA ARG A 40 4.27 4.09 -9.51
C ARG A 40 3.72 3.49 -10.81
N ASN A 41 2.73 2.61 -10.66
CA ASN A 41 1.90 2.20 -11.77
C ASN A 41 0.92 3.34 -12.08
N PRO A 42 0.92 3.90 -13.31
CA PRO A 42 0.08 5.05 -13.63
C PRO A 42 -1.42 4.76 -13.55
N ASP A 43 -1.84 3.51 -13.68
CA ASP A 43 -3.25 3.16 -13.67
C ASP A 43 -3.81 2.87 -12.27
N ILE A 44 -2.96 2.84 -11.26
CA ILE A 44 -3.38 2.35 -9.93
C ILE A 44 -4.46 3.23 -9.31
N ASP A 45 -4.39 4.54 -9.49
CA ASP A 45 -5.36 5.46 -8.88
C ASP A 45 -6.77 5.21 -9.40
N SER A 46 -6.92 4.99 -10.70
CA SER A 46 -8.23 4.73 -11.28
C SER A 46 -8.74 3.32 -10.99
N ILE A 47 -7.83 2.35 -10.89
CA ILE A 47 -8.20 0.96 -10.61
C ILE A 47 -8.69 0.80 -9.17
N CYS A 48 -8.06 1.47 -8.20
CA CYS A 48 -8.40 1.33 -6.79
C CYS A 48 -9.75 1.94 -6.43
N GLY A 49 -10.20 2.96 -7.14
CA GLY A 49 -11.46 3.64 -6.80
C GLY A 49 -11.44 4.16 -5.36
N ASP A 50 -12.43 3.75 -4.57
CA ASP A 50 -12.62 4.21 -3.19
C ASP A 50 -11.96 3.32 -2.14
N LYS A 51 -11.21 2.30 -2.54
CA LYS A 51 -10.58 1.41 -1.56
C LYS A 51 -9.59 2.18 -0.69
N PRO A 52 -9.54 1.90 0.62
CA PRO A 52 -8.50 2.45 1.49
C PRO A 52 -7.12 2.12 0.95
N ARG A 53 -6.22 3.10 0.98
CA ARG A 53 -4.91 2.97 0.34
C ARG A 53 -3.79 3.39 1.27
N MET A 54 -2.69 2.67 1.18
CA MET A 54 -1.45 3.01 1.86
C MET A 54 -0.31 3.02 0.84
N VAL A 55 0.56 4.02 0.93
CA VAL A 55 1.79 4.08 0.16
C VAL A 55 2.95 3.74 1.08
N ILE A 56 3.79 2.82 0.65
CA ILE A 56 5.01 2.47 1.37
C ILE A 56 6.17 3.10 0.61
N LEU A 57 6.78 4.12 1.21
CA LEU A 57 7.98 4.76 0.68
C LEU A 57 9.18 3.93 1.15
N ASN A 58 9.69 3.08 0.27
CA ASN A 58 10.80 2.19 0.59
C ASN A 58 12.13 2.79 0.16
N ARG A 59 13.22 2.27 0.69
CA ARG A 59 14.60 2.72 0.46
C ARG A 59 14.84 4.15 0.95
N ILE A 60 14.27 4.48 2.10
CA ILE A 60 14.43 5.81 2.69
C ILE A 60 15.89 6.12 3.03
N ASP A 61 16.71 5.09 3.30
CA ASP A 61 18.14 5.22 3.58
C ASP A 61 18.91 5.78 2.38
N MET A 62 18.37 5.61 1.16
CA MET A 62 18.98 6.04 -0.10
C MET A 62 18.35 7.30 -0.66
N ALA A 63 17.38 7.88 0.05
CA ALA A 63 16.65 9.07 -0.38
C ALA A 63 17.00 10.26 0.49
N ASP A 64 16.82 11.48 -0.05
CA ASP A 64 16.97 12.69 0.76
C ASP A 64 15.85 12.76 1.79
N PRO A 65 16.16 12.85 3.12
CA PRO A 65 15.14 12.87 4.15
C PRO A 65 14.11 14.01 4.00
N ALA A 66 14.54 15.19 3.58
CA ALA A 66 13.63 16.32 3.37
C ALA A 66 12.67 16.05 2.21
N ALA A 67 13.17 15.46 1.12
CA ALA A 67 12.34 15.07 -0.01
C ALA A 67 11.34 13.97 0.39
N THR A 68 11.76 13.00 1.18
CA THR A 68 10.89 11.94 1.68
C THR A 68 9.72 12.52 2.47
N LYS A 69 9.99 13.49 3.35
CA LYS A 69 8.93 14.15 4.12
C LYS A 69 7.94 14.89 3.21
N ARG A 70 8.44 15.56 2.17
CA ARG A 70 7.58 16.26 1.21
C ARG A 70 6.69 15.29 0.44
N TRP A 71 7.25 14.18 -0.01
CA TRP A 71 6.49 13.15 -0.70
C TRP A 71 5.46 12.49 0.19
N ALA A 72 5.81 12.21 1.45
CA ALA A 72 4.84 11.68 2.41
C ALA A 72 3.65 12.62 2.58
N ALA A 73 3.92 13.92 2.72
CA ALA A 73 2.86 14.93 2.82
C ALA A 73 2.01 14.98 1.56
N TRP A 74 2.62 14.85 0.39
CA TRP A 74 1.94 14.85 -0.90
C TRP A 74 0.95 13.68 -1.00
N PHE A 75 1.37 12.48 -0.61
CA PHE A 75 0.49 11.31 -0.62
C PHE A 75 -0.62 11.43 0.40
N ARG A 76 -0.31 11.93 1.62
CA ARG A 76 -1.33 12.13 2.65
C ARG A 76 -2.40 13.14 2.22
N ALA A 77 -2.00 14.17 1.52
CA ALA A 77 -2.94 15.17 1.00
C ALA A 77 -3.92 14.58 -0.02
N ARG A 78 -3.58 13.43 -0.60
CA ARG A 78 -4.44 12.70 -1.53
C ARG A 78 -5.24 11.58 -0.87
N GLY A 79 -5.30 11.59 0.45
CA GLY A 79 -6.10 10.63 1.21
C GLY A 79 -5.46 9.28 1.44
N MET A 80 -4.16 9.15 1.21
CA MET A 80 -3.45 7.91 1.44
C MET A 80 -2.72 7.92 2.77
N MET A 81 -2.65 6.76 3.43
CA MET A 81 -1.77 6.57 4.57
C MET A 81 -0.35 6.31 4.05
N VAL A 82 0.65 6.77 4.77
CA VAL A 82 2.05 6.64 4.34
C VAL A 82 2.85 5.89 5.39
N LEU A 83 3.65 4.94 4.93
CA LEU A 83 4.63 4.24 5.75
C LEU A 83 6.00 4.40 5.10
N GLU A 84 6.98 4.83 5.88
CA GLU A 84 8.36 4.97 5.42
C GLU A 84 9.16 3.77 5.87
N THR A 85 9.85 3.10 4.94
CA THR A 85 10.57 1.87 5.23
C THR A 85 11.94 1.80 4.58
N ASP A 86 12.78 0.97 5.18
CA ASP A 86 13.98 0.43 4.57
C ASP A 86 13.89 -1.08 4.74
N CYS A 87 13.26 -1.75 3.77
CA CYS A 87 12.98 -3.18 3.88
C CYS A 87 14.25 -4.02 3.91
N LYS A 88 15.31 -3.57 3.26
CA LYS A 88 16.60 -4.29 3.26
C LYS A 88 17.17 -4.37 4.67
N ASN A 89 17.09 -3.30 5.45
CA ASN A 89 17.56 -3.23 6.82
C ASN A 89 16.46 -3.43 7.85
N ARG A 90 15.26 -3.84 7.40
CA ARG A 90 14.07 -4.08 8.22
C ARG A 90 13.61 -2.89 9.04
N LYS A 91 13.97 -1.68 8.61
CA LYS A 91 13.57 -0.46 9.29
C LYS A 91 12.14 -0.06 8.89
N GLY A 92 11.27 0.08 9.85
CA GLY A 92 9.88 0.48 9.63
C GLY A 92 8.95 -0.64 9.20
N THR A 93 9.46 -1.82 8.88
CA THR A 93 8.63 -2.93 8.38
C THR A 93 7.68 -3.48 9.44
N ASN A 94 8.06 -3.39 10.72
CA ASN A 94 7.21 -3.82 11.83
C ASN A 94 5.98 -2.91 12.02
N GLN A 95 5.93 -1.77 11.36
CA GLN A 95 4.79 -0.85 11.40
C GLN A 95 3.72 -1.19 10.38
N PHE A 96 3.97 -2.14 9.48
CA PHE A 96 3.03 -2.46 8.40
C PHE A 96 1.68 -2.93 8.94
N ALA A 97 1.67 -3.98 9.74
CA ALA A 97 0.41 -4.52 10.25
C ALA A 97 -0.35 -3.53 11.15
N PRO A 98 0.30 -2.82 12.10
CA PRO A 98 -0.40 -1.79 12.85
C PRO A 98 -0.97 -0.67 11.98
N LYS A 99 -0.25 -0.25 10.94
CA LYS A 99 -0.73 0.80 10.03
C LYS A 99 -1.92 0.34 9.20
N VAL A 100 -1.93 -0.90 8.74
CA VAL A 100 -3.08 -1.46 8.02
C VAL A 100 -4.31 -1.51 8.94
N LYS A 101 -4.14 -1.93 10.18
CA LYS A 101 -5.23 -1.94 11.16
C LYS A 101 -5.77 -0.55 11.42
N GLU A 102 -4.91 0.45 11.52
CA GLU A 102 -5.30 1.84 11.67
C GLU A 102 -6.10 2.33 10.45
N LEU A 103 -5.61 2.02 9.24
CA LEU A 103 -6.27 2.40 7.99
C LEU A 103 -7.67 1.80 7.88
N LEU A 104 -7.86 0.58 8.38
CA LEU A 104 -9.11 -0.16 8.27
C LEU A 104 -9.93 -0.18 9.56
N GLN A 105 -9.61 0.67 10.52
CA GLN A 105 -10.24 0.71 11.84
C GLN A 105 -11.76 0.73 11.78
N GLU A 106 -12.34 1.59 10.96
CA GLU A 106 -13.78 1.69 10.78
C GLU A 106 -14.39 0.39 10.22
N LYS A 107 -13.71 -0.20 9.24
CA LYS A 107 -14.17 -1.43 8.59
C LYS A 107 -14.13 -2.62 9.54
N ILE A 108 -13.06 -2.73 10.33
CA ILE A 108 -12.92 -3.77 11.34
C ILE A 108 -14.02 -3.64 12.38
N ARG A 109 -14.30 -2.42 12.85
CA ARG A 109 -15.37 -2.16 13.80
C ARG A 109 -16.73 -2.61 13.27
N ARG A 110 -17.03 -2.30 12.00
CA ARG A 110 -18.28 -2.72 11.37
C ARG A 110 -18.42 -4.25 11.30
N TYR A 111 -17.31 -4.94 11.02
CA TYR A 111 -17.30 -6.39 11.00
C TYR A 111 -17.62 -6.95 12.39
N GLN A 112 -17.03 -6.38 13.44
CA GLN A 112 -17.28 -6.79 14.81
C GLN A 112 -18.73 -6.54 15.22
N GLU A 113 -19.30 -5.41 14.86
CA GLU A 113 -20.68 -5.07 15.15
C GLU A 113 -21.67 -6.04 14.49
N LYS A 114 -21.32 -6.60 13.34
CA LYS A 114 -22.13 -7.58 12.62
C LYS A 114 -21.85 -9.02 13.06
N GLY A 115 -21.10 -9.20 14.14
CA GLY A 115 -20.74 -10.53 14.64
C GLY A 115 -19.69 -11.26 13.80
N GLN A 116 -19.01 -10.57 12.91
CA GLN A 116 -17.96 -11.15 12.07
C GLN A 116 -16.59 -11.03 12.74
N ILE A 117 -16.53 -11.45 13.99
CA ILE A 117 -15.28 -11.41 14.77
C ILE A 117 -14.29 -12.40 14.16
N GLY A 118 -13.03 -11.97 14.01
CA GLY A 118 -11.99 -12.82 13.48
C GLY A 118 -11.95 -12.90 11.95
N ARG A 119 -12.73 -12.08 11.25
CA ARG A 119 -12.66 -12.02 9.78
C ARG A 119 -11.26 -11.61 9.34
N THR A 120 -10.69 -12.39 8.42
CA THR A 120 -9.37 -12.10 7.87
C THR A 120 -9.39 -10.84 7.02
N ILE A 121 -8.49 -9.91 7.32
CA ILE A 121 -8.27 -8.72 6.51
C ILE A 121 -7.45 -9.10 5.29
N ARG A 122 -7.90 -8.69 4.12
CA ARG A 122 -7.24 -8.95 2.85
C ARG A 122 -6.61 -7.68 2.31
N VAL A 123 -5.32 -7.75 2.00
CA VAL A 123 -4.56 -6.60 1.50
C VAL A 123 -3.88 -6.99 0.18
N MET A 124 -4.03 -6.14 -0.81
CA MET A 124 -3.29 -6.27 -2.06
C MET A 124 -2.08 -5.36 -2.01
N VAL A 125 -0.89 -5.91 -2.30
CA VAL A 125 0.34 -5.13 -2.36
C VAL A 125 0.80 -5.06 -3.82
N VAL A 126 0.95 -3.87 -4.34
CA VAL A 126 1.37 -3.62 -5.72
C VAL A 126 2.67 -2.83 -5.73
N GLY A 127 3.46 -3.00 -6.78
CA GLY A 127 4.71 -2.27 -6.94
C GLY A 127 5.42 -2.70 -8.20
N ILE A 128 6.24 -1.81 -8.76
CA ILE A 128 7.07 -2.17 -9.90
C ILE A 128 8.30 -2.95 -9.43
N PRO A 129 8.98 -3.66 -10.33
CA PRO A 129 10.20 -4.40 -9.97
C PRO A 129 11.26 -3.49 -9.35
N ASN A 130 12.09 -4.05 -8.48
CA ASN A 130 13.25 -3.37 -7.86
C ASN A 130 12.91 -2.31 -6.82
N VAL A 131 11.67 -2.26 -6.33
CA VAL A 131 11.33 -1.36 -5.22
C VAL A 131 11.39 -2.06 -3.85
N GLY A 132 11.83 -3.30 -3.81
CA GLY A 132 12.08 -4.00 -2.55
C GLY A 132 10.87 -4.61 -1.88
N LYS A 133 9.87 -5.05 -2.62
CA LYS A 133 8.65 -5.63 -2.06
C LYS A 133 8.76 -7.10 -1.67
N SER A 134 9.84 -7.71 -2.01
CA SER A 134 10.09 -9.12 -1.64
C SER A 134 10.51 -9.29 -0.20
#